data_dda3d1f263bb986af3923abce18c36e9
#
_entry.id   dda3d1f263bb986af3923abce18c36e9
#
_cell.length_a   1.000
_cell.length_b   1.000
_cell.length_c   1.000
_cell.angle_alpha   90.00
_cell.angle_beta   90.00
_cell.angle_gamma   90.00
#
_symmetry.space_group_name_H-M   'P 1'
#
loop_
_entity.id
_entity.type
_entity.pdbx_description
1 polymer ?
#
loop_
_entity_poly.entity_id
_entity_poly.type
_entity_poly.pdbx_seq_one_letter_code
_entity_poly.pdbx_strand_id
1 'polypeptide(L)'
;MRERDTETRLAVELCGIPLQTPLMPASGTLAREALGEVEGVYGAMLPKTTTPAPRAGNPPPRVAETYAGMVNSIGLQNPGVERFLEGLDAFDLGIPLFVSVAGDTVEDFGALCERLDADERISAVELNLSCPNVECGGLTFCAGPASVEEVVAECRRATGKPIFAKLTFEGVVENARAAETAGADALTVMNTIPALTIDAARRETLVRGGLSGPAIKPVALRAVYDVSDAVGVPVIGSGGVTSGVDVAEFMLAGATAVQVGTVSFVRDPREVLDEFAAYLDVAGVGAADLTGALRGK
;
A
#
# COMPACT_ATOMS: atom_id res chain seq x y z
N MET A 1 20.25 -16.63 21.58
CA MET A 1 20.14 -17.51 20.42
C MET A 1 18.74 -17.43 19.78
N ARG A 2 17.65 -17.32 20.56
CA ARG A 2 16.27 -17.26 20.02
C ARG A 2 15.90 -15.95 19.28
N GLU A 3 16.31 -14.78 19.75
CA GLU A 3 15.92 -13.48 19.12
C GLU A 3 16.52 -13.30 17.71
N ARG A 4 17.81 -13.59 17.50
CA ARG A 4 18.43 -13.50 16.17
C ARG A 4 17.85 -14.48 15.15
N ASP A 5 17.40 -15.66 15.60
CA ASP A 5 16.77 -16.65 14.72
C ASP A 5 15.37 -16.18 14.26
N THR A 6 14.64 -15.45 15.10
CA THR A 6 13.31 -14.90 14.79
C THR A 6 13.40 -13.73 13.80
N GLU A 7 14.33 -12.79 14.03
CA GLU A 7 14.56 -11.65 13.11
C GLU A 7 14.93 -12.13 11.70
N THR A 8 15.78 -13.15 11.58
CA THR A 8 16.16 -13.72 10.29
C THR A 8 14.99 -14.40 9.57
N ARG A 9 14.03 -14.95 10.32
CA ARG A 9 12.86 -15.63 9.74
C ARG A 9 11.78 -14.68 9.22
N LEU A 10 11.68 -13.47 9.78
CA LEU A 10 10.74 -12.46 9.34
C LEU A 10 11.23 -11.67 8.12
N ALA A 11 12.53 -11.67 7.87
CA ALA A 11 13.16 -10.86 6.83
C ALA A 11 12.72 -11.29 5.43
N VAL A 12 12.48 -10.30 4.58
CA VAL A 12 12.24 -10.47 3.14
C VAL A 12 13.03 -9.42 2.35
N GLU A 13 13.12 -9.58 1.05
CA GLU A 13 13.71 -8.60 0.15
C GLU A 13 12.64 -8.12 -0.85
N LEU A 14 12.56 -6.80 -1.05
CA LEU A 14 11.65 -6.18 -2.03
C LEU A 14 12.45 -5.27 -2.96
N CYS A 15 12.58 -5.66 -4.23
CA CYS A 15 13.32 -4.90 -5.25
C CYS A 15 14.79 -4.58 -4.83
N GLY A 16 15.49 -5.53 -4.21
CA GLY A 16 16.87 -5.34 -3.70
C GLY A 16 16.94 -4.58 -2.37
N ILE A 17 15.81 -4.18 -1.78
CA ILE A 17 15.74 -3.50 -0.48
C ILE A 17 15.45 -4.53 0.60
N PRO A 18 16.37 -4.72 1.59
CA PRO A 18 16.13 -5.64 2.69
C PRO A 18 15.10 -5.06 3.66
N LEU A 19 14.09 -5.87 4.02
CA LEU A 19 13.05 -5.55 4.99
C LEU A 19 13.18 -6.49 6.19
N GLN A 20 13.22 -5.96 7.41
CA GLN A 20 13.31 -6.76 8.64
C GLN A 20 12.07 -7.63 8.87
N THR A 21 10.92 -7.14 8.41
CA THR A 21 9.63 -7.86 8.43
C THR A 21 8.90 -7.61 7.11
N PRO A 22 7.98 -8.47 6.68
CA PRO A 22 7.22 -8.24 5.46
C PRO A 22 6.12 -7.19 5.61
N LEU A 23 5.90 -6.68 6.83
CA LEU A 23 4.83 -5.72 7.11
C LEU A 23 5.26 -4.28 6.81
N MET A 24 4.33 -3.49 6.30
CA MET A 24 4.43 -2.04 6.17
C MET A 24 3.05 -1.41 6.37
N PRO A 25 2.94 -0.13 6.79
CA PRO A 25 1.66 0.53 6.87
C PRO A 25 1.09 0.76 5.47
N ALA A 26 -0.22 0.64 5.27
CA ALA A 26 -0.86 1.16 4.08
C ALA A 26 -0.82 2.70 4.10
N SER A 27 -0.59 3.34 2.95
CA SER A 27 -0.41 4.79 2.90
C SER A 27 -1.59 5.55 3.55
N GLY A 28 -1.29 6.39 4.53
CA GLY A 28 -2.25 7.22 5.25
C GLY A 28 -3.01 6.53 6.39
N THR A 29 -2.57 5.37 6.86
CA THR A 29 -3.18 4.67 8.01
C THR A 29 -2.35 4.77 9.29
N LEU A 30 -1.14 5.32 9.24
CA LEU A 30 -0.31 5.58 10.39
C LEU A 30 -0.14 7.10 10.57
N ALA A 31 -0.51 7.60 11.75
CA ALA A 31 -0.31 8.98 12.13
C ALA A 31 1.16 9.22 12.49
N ARG A 32 1.67 10.44 12.23
CA ARG A 32 3.05 10.82 12.55
C ARG A 32 3.35 10.69 14.05
N GLU A 33 2.37 10.97 14.87
CA GLU A 33 2.46 10.92 16.33
C GLU A 33 2.63 9.48 16.85
N ALA A 34 2.23 8.49 16.08
CA ALA A 34 2.31 7.06 16.43
C ALA A 34 3.60 6.37 15.92
N LEU A 35 4.53 7.10 15.27
CA LEU A 35 5.72 6.49 14.67
C LEU A 35 6.60 5.77 15.70
N GLY A 36 6.75 6.34 16.91
CA GLY A 36 7.53 5.69 18.00
C GLY A 36 6.89 4.42 18.58
N GLU A 37 5.58 4.23 18.38
CA GLU A 37 4.85 3.07 18.93
C GLU A 37 5.03 1.82 18.06
N VAL A 38 5.46 2.00 16.80
CA VAL A 38 5.58 0.93 15.80
C VAL A 38 7.04 0.55 15.48
N GLU A 39 7.99 0.98 16.29
CA GLU A 39 9.39 0.58 16.17
C GLU A 39 9.55 -0.94 16.19
N GLY A 40 10.28 -1.51 15.22
CA GLY A 40 10.49 -2.95 15.09
C GLY A 40 9.28 -3.74 14.56
N VAL A 41 8.18 -3.08 14.21
CA VAL A 41 6.99 -3.74 13.64
C VAL A 41 7.08 -3.78 12.12
N TYR A 42 7.39 -2.67 11.50
CA TYR A 42 7.39 -2.54 10.05
C TYR A 42 8.78 -2.70 9.46
N GLY A 43 8.87 -3.42 8.35
CA GLY A 43 10.10 -3.57 7.57
C GLY A 43 10.40 -2.35 6.69
N ALA A 44 9.38 -1.56 6.35
CA ALA A 44 9.51 -0.28 5.69
C ALA A 44 8.42 0.69 6.16
N MET A 45 8.69 1.98 6.09
CA MET A 45 7.72 3.04 6.36
C MET A 45 7.08 3.52 5.06
N LEU A 46 5.75 3.70 5.06
CA LEU A 46 4.99 4.26 3.95
C LEU A 46 4.00 5.31 4.51
N PRO A 47 4.37 6.59 4.55
CA PRO A 47 3.52 7.67 5.07
C PRO A 47 2.31 7.96 4.20
N LYS A 48 1.54 8.98 4.60
CA LYS A 48 0.41 9.49 3.82
C LYS A 48 0.87 9.90 2.42
N THR A 49 0.06 9.51 1.41
CA THR A 49 0.24 9.95 0.02
C THR A 49 0.40 11.48 -0.06
N THR A 50 1.46 11.93 -0.72
CA THR A 50 1.72 13.35 -0.98
C THR A 50 1.37 13.73 -2.42
N THR A 51 1.03 14.99 -2.63
CA THR A 51 0.67 15.58 -3.93
C THR A 51 1.56 16.80 -4.21
N PRO A 52 1.65 17.32 -5.45
CA PRO A 52 2.48 18.48 -5.74
C PRO A 52 2.14 19.69 -4.84
N ALA A 53 0.85 20.01 -4.73
CA ALA A 53 0.35 21.08 -3.86
C ALA A 53 -0.37 20.49 -2.63
N PRO A 54 -0.51 21.26 -1.52
CA PRO A 54 -1.29 20.87 -0.36
C PRO A 54 -2.76 20.60 -0.72
N ARG A 55 -3.36 19.59 -0.07
CA ARG A 55 -4.79 19.28 -0.20
C ARG A 55 -5.47 19.28 1.17
N ALA A 56 -6.59 20.02 1.28
CA ALA A 56 -7.40 20.05 2.48
C ALA A 56 -8.16 18.73 2.72
N GLY A 57 -8.36 17.94 1.66
CA GLY A 57 -9.22 16.75 1.68
C GLY A 57 -10.70 17.09 1.64
N ASN A 58 -11.55 16.05 1.70
CA ASN A 58 -13.01 16.21 1.67
C ASN A 58 -13.54 16.69 3.02
N PRO A 59 -14.67 17.42 3.05
CA PRO A 59 -15.33 17.81 4.29
C PRO A 59 -15.93 16.59 5.02
N PRO A 60 -16.07 16.65 6.36
CA PRO A 60 -16.82 15.64 7.12
C PRO A 60 -18.34 15.64 6.78
N PRO A 61 -19.03 14.48 6.89
CA PRO A 61 -18.50 13.17 7.28
C PRO A 61 -17.73 12.52 6.12
N ARG A 62 -16.54 12.02 6.41
CA ARG A 62 -15.65 11.40 5.41
C ARG A 62 -15.17 10.00 5.78
N VAL A 63 -15.66 9.48 6.88
CA VAL A 63 -15.46 8.12 7.37
C VAL A 63 -16.77 7.61 7.95
N ALA A 64 -17.13 6.37 7.64
CA ALA A 64 -18.24 5.66 8.24
C ALA A 64 -17.87 4.20 8.50
N GLU A 65 -18.17 3.72 9.70
CA GLU A 65 -18.08 2.31 10.01
C GLU A 65 -19.13 1.51 9.25
N THR A 66 -18.79 0.27 8.91
CA THR A 66 -19.72 -0.69 8.34
C THR A 66 -19.40 -2.08 8.89
N TYR A 67 -20.26 -3.06 8.59
CA TYR A 67 -20.01 -4.43 9.02
C TYR A 67 -18.67 -4.92 8.48
N ALA A 68 -17.78 -5.36 9.39
CA ALA A 68 -16.43 -5.85 9.09
C ALA A 68 -15.53 -4.89 8.30
N GLY A 69 -15.69 -3.56 8.50
CA GLY A 69 -14.81 -2.59 7.82
C GLY A 69 -15.24 -1.15 7.99
N MET A 70 -14.72 -0.31 7.11
CA MET A 70 -15.05 1.11 7.06
C MET A 70 -15.06 1.62 5.62
N VAL A 71 -15.91 2.61 5.36
CA VAL A 71 -15.90 3.39 4.12
C VAL A 71 -15.28 4.74 4.40
N ASN A 72 -14.29 5.13 3.60
CA ASN A 72 -13.64 6.43 3.73
C ASN A 72 -13.61 7.21 2.41
N SER A 73 -13.64 8.53 2.53
CA SER A 73 -13.50 9.49 1.45
C SER A 73 -12.65 10.66 1.94
N ILE A 74 -11.36 10.41 2.22
CA ILE A 74 -10.45 11.41 2.82
C ILE A 74 -10.10 12.53 1.84
N GLY A 75 -10.04 12.25 0.52
CA GLY A 75 -9.71 13.25 -0.51
C GLY A 75 -8.24 13.64 -0.52
N LEU A 76 -7.34 12.70 -0.28
CA LEU A 76 -5.88 12.90 -0.31
C LEU A 76 -5.37 14.05 0.56
N GLN A 77 -5.98 14.32 1.72
CA GLN A 77 -5.50 15.35 2.64
C GLN A 77 -4.01 15.17 2.93
N ASN A 78 -3.19 16.17 2.59
CA ASN A 78 -1.75 16.14 2.78
C ASN A 78 -1.15 17.56 2.68
N PRO A 79 0.08 17.79 3.20
CA PRO A 79 0.70 19.13 3.22
C PRO A 79 1.37 19.54 1.90
N GLY A 80 1.38 18.69 0.87
CA GLY A 80 2.17 18.87 -0.36
C GLY A 80 3.61 18.39 -0.22
N VAL A 81 4.26 18.14 -1.38
CA VAL A 81 5.58 17.49 -1.43
C VAL A 81 6.66 18.32 -0.73
N GLU A 82 6.68 19.63 -0.87
CA GLU A 82 7.74 20.46 -0.28
C GLU A 82 7.71 20.40 1.26
N ARG A 83 6.52 20.54 1.85
CA ARG A 83 6.37 20.45 3.30
C ARG A 83 6.55 19.01 3.84
N PHE A 84 6.26 18.01 3.02
CA PHE A 84 6.58 16.63 3.34
C PHE A 84 8.09 16.43 3.43
N LEU A 85 8.87 16.95 2.45
CA LEU A 85 10.33 16.85 2.42
C LEU A 85 11.00 17.61 3.59
N GLU A 86 10.48 18.79 3.96
CA GLU A 86 10.93 19.51 5.16
C GLU A 86 10.78 18.69 6.46
N GLY A 87 9.82 17.78 6.49
CA GLY A 87 9.50 16.96 7.66
C GLY A 87 10.07 15.54 7.63
N LEU A 88 10.92 15.17 6.66
CA LEU A 88 11.42 13.81 6.47
C LEU A 88 12.16 13.22 7.68
N ASP A 89 12.87 14.03 8.44
CA ASP A 89 13.62 13.58 9.62
C ASP A 89 12.74 12.85 10.64
N ALA A 90 11.43 13.13 10.66
CA ALA A 90 10.51 12.41 11.53
C ALA A 90 10.29 10.95 11.14
N PHE A 91 10.63 10.58 9.91
CA PHE A 91 10.50 9.21 9.40
C PHE A 91 11.83 8.45 9.39
N ASP A 92 12.89 9.02 9.95
CA ASP A 92 14.17 8.32 10.14
C ASP A 92 14.07 7.34 11.32
N LEU A 93 13.53 6.17 11.04
CA LEU A 93 13.32 5.07 11.99
C LEU A 93 14.34 3.94 11.81
N GLY A 94 15.42 4.15 11.05
CA GLY A 94 16.40 3.13 10.74
C GLY A 94 15.89 2.01 9.82
N ILE A 95 14.75 2.22 9.17
CA ILE A 95 14.15 1.31 8.18
C ILE A 95 13.92 2.04 6.84
N PRO A 96 13.81 1.34 5.71
CA PRO A 96 13.53 1.94 4.42
C PRO A 96 12.31 2.84 4.43
N LEU A 97 12.42 4.04 3.82
CA LEU A 97 11.31 4.96 3.62
C LEU A 97 10.81 4.86 2.17
N PHE A 98 9.57 4.46 1.99
CA PHE A 98 8.85 4.50 0.73
C PHE A 98 7.89 5.69 0.74
N VAL A 99 7.74 6.38 -0.36
CA VAL A 99 6.87 7.58 -0.42
C VAL A 99 5.74 7.33 -1.41
N SER A 100 4.49 7.39 -0.91
CA SER A 100 3.32 7.32 -1.76
C SER A 100 3.01 8.69 -2.37
N VAL A 101 2.79 8.73 -3.69
CA VAL A 101 2.51 9.94 -4.45
C VAL A 101 1.21 9.83 -5.26
N ALA A 102 0.56 10.97 -5.48
CA ALA A 102 -0.56 11.09 -6.41
C ALA A 102 -0.52 12.46 -7.11
N GLY A 103 -0.83 12.48 -8.40
CA GLY A 103 -0.96 13.67 -9.23
C GLY A 103 -2.35 13.77 -9.85
N ASP A 104 -2.65 14.91 -10.44
CA ASP A 104 -3.86 15.13 -11.24
C ASP A 104 -3.60 14.93 -12.73
N THR A 105 -2.32 14.98 -13.13
CA THR A 105 -1.86 14.74 -14.50
C THR A 105 -0.69 13.76 -14.50
N VAL A 106 -0.34 13.24 -15.67
CA VAL A 106 0.84 12.37 -15.87
C VAL A 106 2.12 13.14 -15.49
N GLU A 107 2.19 14.41 -15.87
CA GLU A 107 3.31 15.30 -15.57
C GLU A 107 3.50 15.54 -14.07
N ASP A 108 2.40 15.63 -13.31
CA ASP A 108 2.45 15.74 -11.85
C ASP A 108 3.15 14.53 -11.20
N PHE A 109 2.85 13.32 -11.69
CA PHE A 109 3.51 12.10 -11.21
C PHE A 109 5.00 12.11 -11.55
N GLY A 110 5.37 12.48 -12.79
CA GLY A 110 6.76 12.61 -13.21
C GLY A 110 7.53 13.63 -12.36
N ALA A 111 6.96 14.83 -12.19
CA ALA A 111 7.57 15.89 -11.37
C ALA A 111 7.74 15.48 -9.89
N LEU A 112 6.78 14.75 -9.31
CA LEU A 112 6.91 14.19 -7.97
C LEU A 112 8.05 13.18 -7.89
N CYS A 113 8.14 12.26 -8.85
CA CYS A 113 9.21 11.26 -8.89
C CYS A 113 10.59 11.94 -9.02
N GLU A 114 10.77 12.91 -9.91
CA GLU A 114 12.01 13.70 -10.05
C GLU A 114 12.37 14.41 -8.75
N ARG A 115 11.38 15.03 -8.10
CA ARG A 115 11.59 15.77 -6.85
C ARG A 115 12.02 14.86 -5.70
N LEU A 116 11.49 13.63 -5.64
CA LEU A 116 11.81 12.64 -4.61
C LEU A 116 13.13 11.89 -4.92
N ASP A 117 13.52 11.79 -6.19
CA ASP A 117 14.74 11.10 -6.61
C ASP A 117 16.00 11.72 -6.01
N ALA A 118 15.99 13.03 -5.85
CA ALA A 118 17.11 13.81 -5.31
C ALA A 118 17.40 13.54 -3.81
N ASP A 119 16.51 12.91 -3.05
CA ASP A 119 16.68 12.69 -1.61
C ASP A 119 17.06 11.22 -1.33
N GLU A 120 18.29 10.98 -0.89
CA GLU A 120 18.82 9.63 -0.62
C GLU A 120 18.13 8.90 0.53
N ARG A 121 17.40 9.61 1.41
CA ARG A 121 16.63 9.01 2.50
C ARG A 121 15.41 8.22 1.99
N ILE A 122 14.96 8.50 0.77
CA ILE A 122 13.82 7.85 0.13
C ILE A 122 14.31 6.64 -0.66
N SER A 123 13.82 5.46 -0.30
CA SER A 123 14.23 4.17 -0.87
C SER A 123 13.40 3.75 -2.08
N ALA A 124 12.12 4.13 -2.16
CA ALA A 124 11.22 3.80 -3.28
C ALA A 124 10.03 4.77 -3.34
N VAL A 125 9.33 4.77 -4.47
CA VAL A 125 8.12 5.57 -4.68
C VAL A 125 6.92 4.66 -4.99
N GLU A 126 5.81 4.79 -4.22
CA GLU A 126 4.54 4.14 -4.52
C GLU A 126 3.62 5.10 -5.29
N LEU A 127 3.27 4.76 -6.53
CA LEU A 127 2.32 5.52 -7.34
C LEU A 127 0.89 5.15 -6.96
N ASN A 128 0.16 6.04 -6.33
CA ASN A 128 -1.26 5.84 -6.02
C ASN A 128 -2.12 6.13 -7.27
N LEU A 129 -2.18 5.16 -8.18
CA LEU A 129 -2.92 5.27 -9.45
C LEU A 129 -4.44 5.15 -9.28
N SER A 130 -4.89 4.77 -8.09
CA SER A 130 -6.24 4.26 -7.83
C SER A 130 -7.07 5.14 -6.91
N CYS A 131 -6.85 6.46 -6.86
CA CYS A 131 -7.66 7.31 -6.00
C CYS A 131 -9.04 7.59 -6.63
N PRO A 132 -10.14 6.94 -6.16
CA PRO A 132 -11.49 7.19 -6.69
C PRO A 132 -12.06 8.54 -6.19
N ASN A 133 -11.33 9.24 -5.32
CA ASN A 133 -11.79 10.42 -4.59
C ASN A 133 -11.31 11.74 -5.21
N VAL A 134 -10.67 11.71 -6.37
CA VAL A 134 -10.22 12.89 -7.11
C VAL A 134 -10.95 12.92 -8.45
N GLU A 135 -12.04 13.66 -8.52
CA GLU A 135 -12.65 14.07 -9.78
C GLU A 135 -11.84 15.25 -10.34
N CYS A 136 -10.70 14.96 -10.96
CA CYS A 136 -10.03 15.92 -11.80
C CYS A 136 -10.38 15.64 -13.25
N GLY A 137 -11.25 16.44 -13.82
CA GLY A 137 -11.58 16.42 -15.24
C GLY A 137 -12.18 15.10 -15.77
N GLY A 138 -12.65 14.19 -14.91
CA GLY A 138 -13.25 12.91 -15.31
C GLY A 138 -12.27 11.80 -15.67
N LEU A 139 -10.97 11.95 -15.38
CA LEU A 139 -9.96 10.92 -15.63
C LEU A 139 -9.54 10.28 -14.31
N THR A 140 -9.96 9.03 -14.11
CA THR A 140 -9.36 8.13 -13.12
C THR A 140 -8.14 7.50 -13.78
N PHE A 141 -6.92 7.68 -13.26
CA PHE A 141 -5.69 7.11 -13.86
C PHE A 141 -5.66 5.57 -13.88
N CYS A 142 -6.58 4.90 -13.22
CA CYS A 142 -6.83 3.46 -13.40
C CYS A 142 -8.04 3.17 -14.31
N ALA A 143 -8.38 4.07 -15.22
CA ALA A 143 -9.45 3.79 -16.21
C ALA A 143 -9.10 2.66 -17.19
N GLY A 144 -7.85 2.18 -17.18
CA GLY A 144 -7.42 1.05 -17.99
C GLY A 144 -5.90 0.97 -18.17
N PRO A 145 -5.41 -0.09 -18.82
CA PRO A 145 -3.97 -0.37 -18.97
C PRO A 145 -3.18 0.77 -19.62
N ALA A 146 -3.74 1.46 -20.61
CA ALA A 146 -3.05 2.55 -21.30
C ALA A 146 -2.71 3.73 -20.38
N SER A 147 -3.63 4.11 -19.47
CA SER A 147 -3.39 5.20 -18.52
C SER A 147 -2.36 4.79 -17.48
N VAL A 148 -2.37 3.53 -17.03
CA VAL A 148 -1.37 2.98 -16.11
C VAL A 148 0.01 3.00 -16.76
N GLU A 149 0.11 2.53 -18.01
CA GLU A 149 1.35 2.52 -18.79
C GLU A 149 1.93 3.92 -18.94
N GLU A 150 1.10 4.91 -19.31
CA GLU A 150 1.52 6.29 -19.51
C GLU A 150 2.12 6.91 -18.25
N VAL A 151 1.45 6.78 -17.09
CA VAL A 151 1.94 7.32 -15.81
C VAL A 151 3.21 6.60 -15.35
N VAL A 152 3.26 5.27 -15.40
CA VAL A 152 4.44 4.51 -14.94
C VAL A 152 5.64 4.81 -15.83
N ALA A 153 5.46 4.89 -17.16
CA ALA A 153 6.53 5.22 -18.09
C ALA A 153 7.08 6.64 -17.86
N GLU A 154 6.22 7.61 -17.54
CA GLU A 154 6.65 8.97 -17.17
C GLU A 154 7.48 8.96 -15.89
N CYS A 155 6.98 8.31 -14.84
CA CYS A 155 7.71 8.19 -13.58
C CYS A 155 9.05 7.47 -13.77
N ARG A 156 9.10 6.40 -14.60
CA ARG A 156 10.35 5.68 -14.88
C ARG A 156 11.41 6.54 -15.54
N ARG A 157 10.99 7.51 -16.39
CA ARG A 157 11.93 8.48 -16.97
C ARG A 157 12.46 9.48 -15.94
N ALA A 158 11.67 9.77 -14.91
CA ALA A 158 11.93 10.81 -13.94
C ALA A 158 12.74 10.35 -12.70
N THR A 159 12.83 9.04 -12.41
CA THR A 159 13.55 8.53 -11.23
C THR A 159 14.29 7.24 -11.50
N GLY A 160 15.44 7.07 -10.84
CA GLY A 160 16.18 5.81 -10.75
C GLY A 160 15.73 4.90 -9.62
N LYS A 161 14.91 5.40 -8.68
CA LYS A 161 14.42 4.63 -7.52
C LYS A 161 13.41 3.55 -7.95
N PRO A 162 13.26 2.48 -7.17
CA PRO A 162 12.19 1.50 -7.36
C PRO A 162 10.81 2.18 -7.36
N ILE A 163 9.96 1.79 -8.34
CA ILE A 163 8.60 2.27 -8.53
C ILE A 163 7.62 1.15 -8.21
N PHE A 164 6.70 1.39 -7.27
CA PHE A 164 5.61 0.50 -6.92
C PHE A 164 4.30 1.06 -7.46
N ALA A 165 3.61 0.33 -8.35
CA ALA A 165 2.33 0.77 -8.88
C ALA A 165 1.17 0.21 -8.02
N LYS A 166 0.42 1.10 -7.34
CA LYS A 166 -0.74 0.70 -6.53
C LYS A 166 -2.02 0.76 -7.35
N LEU A 167 -2.64 -0.41 -7.51
CA LEU A 167 -3.73 -0.68 -8.43
C LEU A 167 -5.09 -0.78 -7.73
N THR A 168 -6.17 -0.57 -8.49
CA THR A 168 -7.55 -0.90 -8.10
C THR A 168 -7.86 -2.37 -8.39
N PHE A 169 -9.02 -2.86 -7.93
CA PHE A 169 -9.49 -4.21 -8.24
C PHE A 169 -9.93 -4.35 -9.70
N GLU A 170 -10.57 -3.31 -10.27
CA GLU A 170 -11.10 -3.34 -11.63
C GLU A 170 -9.97 -3.45 -12.66
N GLY A 171 -10.00 -4.51 -13.47
CA GLY A 171 -8.97 -4.77 -14.50
C GLY A 171 -7.57 -4.96 -13.91
N VAL A 172 -7.47 -5.47 -12.66
CA VAL A 172 -6.20 -5.51 -11.90
C VAL A 172 -5.10 -6.26 -12.63
N VAL A 173 -5.41 -7.36 -13.32
CA VAL A 173 -4.40 -8.18 -14.03
C VAL A 173 -3.88 -7.45 -15.27
N GLU A 174 -4.76 -6.86 -16.04
CA GLU A 174 -4.39 -6.09 -17.24
C GLU A 174 -3.59 -4.84 -16.86
N ASN A 175 -4.01 -4.14 -15.81
CA ASN A 175 -3.30 -2.98 -15.27
C ASN A 175 -1.93 -3.36 -14.69
N ALA A 176 -1.83 -4.54 -14.06
CA ALA A 176 -0.57 -5.07 -13.54
C ALA A 176 0.46 -5.32 -14.65
N ARG A 177 0.03 -5.96 -15.74
CA ARG A 177 0.89 -6.19 -16.92
C ARG A 177 1.34 -4.89 -17.58
N ALA A 178 0.44 -3.91 -17.68
CA ALA A 178 0.77 -2.60 -18.22
C ALA A 178 1.79 -1.87 -17.34
N ALA A 179 1.62 -1.89 -16.03
CA ALA A 179 2.55 -1.29 -15.09
C ALA A 179 3.95 -1.94 -15.16
N GLU A 180 4.01 -3.28 -15.18
CA GLU A 180 5.27 -4.02 -15.35
C GLU A 180 5.96 -3.68 -16.68
N THR A 181 5.21 -3.70 -17.79
CA THR A 181 5.73 -3.37 -19.12
C THR A 181 6.28 -1.94 -19.16
N ALA A 182 5.66 -1.01 -18.46
CA ALA A 182 6.08 0.39 -18.39
C ALA A 182 7.25 0.64 -17.43
N GLY A 183 7.69 -0.36 -16.66
CA GLY A 183 8.87 -0.29 -15.81
C GLY A 183 8.59 -0.11 -14.32
N ALA A 184 7.41 -0.53 -13.84
CA ALA A 184 7.19 -0.71 -12.40
C ALA A 184 8.05 -1.87 -11.88
N ASP A 185 8.71 -1.66 -10.73
CA ASP A 185 9.57 -2.65 -10.08
C ASP A 185 8.77 -3.58 -9.15
N ALA A 186 7.62 -3.12 -8.63
CA ALA A 186 6.67 -3.91 -7.85
C ALA A 186 5.24 -3.39 -8.03
N LEU A 187 4.26 -4.19 -7.58
CA LEU A 187 2.84 -3.86 -7.66
C LEU A 187 2.20 -3.94 -6.28
N THR A 188 1.49 -2.88 -5.85
CA THR A 188 0.66 -2.93 -4.64
C THR A 188 -0.77 -3.31 -5.02
N VAL A 189 -1.24 -4.45 -4.56
CA VAL A 189 -2.53 -5.05 -4.86
C VAL A 189 -3.27 -5.33 -3.55
N MET A 190 -4.31 -4.57 -3.21
CA MET A 190 -4.97 -3.51 -3.98
C MET A 190 -5.35 -2.30 -3.12
N ASN A 191 -5.92 -1.27 -3.74
CA ASN A 191 -6.57 -0.16 -3.03
C ASN A 191 -7.98 -0.57 -2.54
N THR A 192 -8.66 0.34 -1.84
CA THR A 192 -10.03 0.19 -1.34
C THR A 192 -11.04 -0.03 -2.49
N ILE A 193 -12.15 -0.72 -2.20
CA ILE A 193 -13.21 -1.01 -3.18
C ILE A 193 -14.27 0.10 -3.13
N PRO A 194 -14.75 0.64 -4.27
CA PRO A 194 -15.83 1.62 -4.28
C PRO A 194 -17.06 1.18 -3.49
N ALA A 195 -17.54 2.02 -2.57
CA ALA A 195 -18.64 1.71 -1.69
C ALA A 195 -19.45 2.95 -1.28
N LEU A 196 -20.63 2.70 -0.72
CA LEU A 196 -21.58 3.71 -0.27
C LEU A 196 -22.16 3.32 1.08
N THR A 197 -22.26 4.30 1.99
CA THR A 197 -23.04 4.17 3.21
C THR A 197 -24.22 5.16 3.21
N ILE A 198 -25.36 4.74 3.74
CA ILE A 198 -26.62 5.50 3.72
C ILE A 198 -27.17 5.61 5.14
N ASP A 199 -27.57 6.80 5.54
CA ASP A 199 -28.47 7.02 6.69
C ASP A 199 -29.92 6.78 6.23
N ALA A 200 -30.46 5.62 6.54
CA ALA A 200 -31.80 5.24 6.12
C ALA A 200 -32.90 6.09 6.80
N ALA A 201 -32.66 6.60 8.00
CA ALA A 201 -33.61 7.42 8.72
C ALA A 201 -33.74 8.83 8.08
N ARG A 202 -32.59 9.39 7.68
CA ARG A 202 -32.51 10.68 6.99
C ARG A 202 -32.72 10.60 5.48
N ARG A 203 -32.58 9.37 4.92
CA ARG A 203 -32.61 9.12 3.47
C ARG A 203 -31.49 9.87 2.71
N GLU A 204 -30.30 9.90 3.29
CA GLU A 204 -29.15 10.65 2.79
C GLU A 204 -27.94 9.73 2.63
N THR A 205 -27.06 10.07 1.68
CA THR A 205 -25.72 9.46 1.59
C THR A 205 -24.89 9.96 2.75
N LEU A 206 -24.37 9.03 3.56
CA LEU A 206 -23.46 9.36 4.66
C LEU A 206 -22.02 9.51 4.16
N VAL A 207 -21.50 8.48 3.50
CA VAL A 207 -20.16 8.52 2.85
C VAL A 207 -20.22 7.74 1.55
N ARG A 208 -19.71 8.33 0.47
CA ARG A 208 -19.39 7.67 -0.79
C ARG A 208 -17.86 7.63 -0.93
N GLY A 209 -17.26 6.44 -0.95
CA GLY A 209 -15.79 6.34 -0.93
C GLY A 209 -15.31 4.92 -1.12
N GLY A 210 -14.16 4.60 -0.52
CA GLY A 210 -13.54 3.29 -0.59
C GLY A 210 -13.80 2.44 0.66
N LEU A 211 -14.28 1.21 0.47
CA LEU A 211 -14.40 0.19 1.51
C LEU A 211 -13.03 -0.43 1.79
N SER A 212 -12.69 -0.56 3.06
CA SER A 212 -11.51 -1.24 3.57
C SER A 212 -11.86 -2.11 4.79
N GLY A 213 -10.89 -2.88 5.29
CA GLY A 213 -11.06 -3.78 6.43
C GLY A 213 -11.38 -5.22 6.04
N PRO A 214 -11.71 -6.12 7.00
CA PRO A 214 -11.83 -7.56 6.78
C PRO A 214 -12.80 -7.95 5.66
N ALA A 215 -13.83 -7.13 5.41
CA ALA A 215 -14.82 -7.38 4.37
C ALA A 215 -14.21 -7.55 2.97
N ILE A 216 -13.08 -6.90 2.67
CA ILE A 216 -12.45 -6.96 1.33
C ILE A 216 -11.35 -8.02 1.24
N LYS A 217 -10.92 -8.66 2.34
CA LYS A 217 -9.79 -9.61 2.33
C LYS A 217 -9.94 -10.72 1.27
N PRO A 218 -11.06 -11.43 1.12
CA PRO A 218 -11.17 -12.49 0.10
C PRO A 218 -11.00 -11.98 -1.33
N VAL A 219 -11.43 -10.75 -1.60
CA VAL A 219 -11.28 -10.10 -2.91
C VAL A 219 -9.82 -9.72 -3.15
N ALA A 220 -9.16 -9.13 -2.14
CA ALA A 220 -7.76 -8.76 -2.21
C ALA A 220 -6.84 -9.99 -2.35
N LEU A 221 -7.09 -11.06 -1.61
CA LEU A 221 -6.36 -12.33 -1.75
C LEU A 221 -6.47 -12.89 -3.18
N ARG A 222 -7.68 -12.89 -3.75
CA ARG A 222 -7.89 -13.33 -5.12
C ARG A 222 -7.14 -12.45 -6.11
N ALA A 223 -7.17 -11.14 -5.94
CA ALA A 223 -6.43 -10.21 -6.79
C ALA A 223 -4.91 -10.44 -6.72
N VAL A 224 -4.34 -10.59 -5.52
CA VAL A 224 -2.92 -10.91 -5.33
C VAL A 224 -2.56 -12.24 -6.01
N TYR A 225 -3.36 -13.27 -5.82
CA TYR A 225 -3.15 -14.58 -6.45
C TYR A 225 -3.12 -14.49 -7.97
N ASP A 226 -4.11 -13.82 -8.58
CA ASP A 226 -4.22 -13.71 -10.04
C ASP A 226 -3.09 -12.81 -10.62
N VAL A 227 -2.76 -11.70 -9.95
CA VAL A 227 -1.70 -10.79 -10.39
C VAL A 227 -0.33 -11.45 -10.29
N SER A 228 0.00 -12.08 -9.17
CA SER A 228 1.31 -12.72 -8.99
C SER A 228 1.55 -13.92 -9.92
N ASP A 229 0.48 -14.45 -10.55
CA ASP A 229 0.58 -15.44 -11.65
C ASP A 229 0.81 -14.78 -13.02
N ALA A 230 0.43 -13.53 -13.16
CA ALA A 230 0.38 -12.84 -14.44
C ALA A 230 1.61 -11.99 -14.73
N VAL A 231 2.44 -11.67 -13.71
CA VAL A 231 3.61 -10.78 -13.78
C VAL A 231 4.85 -11.41 -13.16
N GLY A 232 6.03 -10.91 -13.52
CA GLY A 232 7.33 -11.35 -12.99
C GLY A 232 7.87 -10.45 -11.87
N VAL A 233 7.29 -9.26 -11.66
CA VAL A 233 7.70 -8.35 -10.58
C VAL A 233 7.05 -8.70 -9.24
N PRO A 234 7.69 -8.38 -8.09
CA PRO A 234 7.13 -8.62 -6.77
C PRO A 234 5.76 -7.97 -6.56
N VAL A 235 4.92 -8.63 -5.76
CA VAL A 235 3.59 -8.12 -5.38
C VAL A 235 3.58 -7.78 -3.89
N ILE A 236 3.08 -6.59 -3.56
CA ILE A 236 2.78 -6.14 -2.21
C ILE A 236 1.28 -6.34 -1.98
N GLY A 237 0.92 -7.25 -1.08
CA GLY A 237 -0.48 -7.52 -0.77
C GLY A 237 -1.10 -6.44 0.11
N SER A 238 -2.31 -5.97 -0.20
CA SER A 238 -3.00 -4.95 0.58
C SER A 238 -4.52 -5.17 0.55
N GLY A 239 -5.17 -5.14 1.72
CA GLY A 239 -6.63 -5.18 1.82
C GLY A 239 -7.18 -6.22 2.80
N GLY A 240 -7.61 -5.75 3.95
CA GLY A 240 -8.35 -6.55 4.94
C GLY A 240 -7.51 -7.45 5.85
N VAL A 241 -6.22 -7.21 5.94
CA VAL A 241 -5.32 -7.88 6.91
C VAL A 241 -5.70 -7.47 8.33
N THR A 242 -5.88 -8.46 9.22
CA THR A 242 -6.26 -8.26 10.63
C THR A 242 -5.49 -9.14 11.60
N SER A 243 -4.77 -10.15 11.11
CA SER A 243 -4.05 -11.13 11.92
C SER A 243 -2.78 -11.60 11.23
N GLY A 244 -1.88 -12.26 11.97
CA GLY A 244 -0.69 -12.87 11.40
C GLY A 244 -0.99 -14.00 10.40
N VAL A 245 -2.13 -14.69 10.56
CA VAL A 245 -2.59 -15.69 9.58
C VAL A 245 -2.96 -15.02 8.26
N ASP A 246 -3.60 -13.84 8.30
CA ASP A 246 -3.90 -13.09 7.07
C ASP A 246 -2.62 -12.73 6.31
N VAL A 247 -1.56 -12.32 7.04
CA VAL A 247 -0.24 -12.05 6.43
C VAL A 247 0.29 -13.29 5.71
N ALA A 248 0.26 -14.44 6.37
CA ALA A 248 0.68 -15.70 5.77
C ALA A 248 -0.15 -16.06 4.51
N GLU A 249 -1.48 -15.86 4.55
CA GLU A 249 -2.36 -16.10 3.40
C GLU A 249 -2.00 -15.22 2.21
N PHE A 250 -1.72 -13.92 2.42
CA PHE A 250 -1.27 -13.03 1.35
C PHE A 250 0.07 -13.47 0.76
N MET A 251 1.03 -13.84 1.60
CA MET A 251 2.33 -14.33 1.12
C MET A 251 2.19 -15.65 0.36
N LEU A 252 1.42 -16.61 0.87
CA LEU A 252 1.10 -17.86 0.17
C LEU A 252 0.42 -17.61 -1.19
N ALA A 253 -0.43 -16.59 -1.29
CA ALA A 253 -1.05 -16.18 -2.55
C ALA A 253 -0.08 -15.53 -3.54
N GLY A 254 1.12 -15.14 -3.12
CA GLY A 254 2.17 -14.60 -3.97
C GLY A 254 2.69 -13.22 -3.59
N ALA A 255 2.24 -12.64 -2.47
CA ALA A 255 2.80 -11.40 -1.99
C ALA A 255 4.20 -11.59 -1.40
N THR A 256 5.13 -10.67 -1.70
CA THR A 256 6.48 -10.59 -1.09
C THR A 256 6.44 -9.79 0.20
N ALA A 257 5.58 -8.78 0.27
CA ALA A 257 5.36 -7.94 1.44
C ALA A 257 3.86 -7.62 1.57
N VAL A 258 3.44 -7.11 2.74
CA VAL A 258 2.01 -6.93 3.06
C VAL A 258 1.76 -5.58 3.71
N GLN A 259 0.82 -4.80 3.15
CA GLN A 259 0.38 -3.55 3.73
C GLN A 259 -0.74 -3.77 4.75
N VAL A 260 -0.56 -3.21 5.95
CA VAL A 260 -1.52 -3.24 7.05
C VAL A 260 -2.19 -1.87 7.16
N GLY A 261 -3.51 -1.83 7.04
CA GLY A 261 -4.27 -0.57 6.98
C GLY A 261 -5.29 -0.44 8.12
N THR A 262 -6.55 -0.69 7.84
CA THR A 262 -7.70 -0.45 8.73
C THR A 262 -7.55 -1.07 10.13
N VAL A 263 -6.89 -2.21 10.27
CA VAL A 263 -6.68 -2.86 11.57
C VAL A 263 -5.89 -1.97 12.55
N SER A 264 -4.98 -1.14 12.06
CA SER A 264 -4.16 -0.24 12.89
C SER A 264 -4.99 0.83 13.65
N PHE A 265 -6.27 1.02 13.29
CA PHE A 265 -7.18 1.91 14.03
C PHE A 265 -7.86 1.23 15.23
N VAL A 266 -7.81 -0.11 15.31
CA VAL A 266 -8.56 -0.89 16.33
C VAL A 266 -7.70 -1.92 17.04
N ARG A 267 -6.47 -2.15 16.57
CA ARG A 267 -5.57 -3.15 17.09
C ARG A 267 -4.11 -2.72 16.90
N ASP A 268 -3.23 -3.06 17.84
CA ASP A 268 -1.79 -2.81 17.69
C ASP A 268 -1.23 -3.68 16.53
N PRO A 269 -0.57 -3.08 15.54
CA PRO A 269 0.08 -3.83 14.46
C PRO A 269 1.15 -4.82 14.94
N ARG A 270 1.74 -4.59 16.13
CA ARG A 270 2.68 -5.51 16.76
C ARG A 270 2.05 -6.88 17.04
N GLU A 271 0.79 -6.91 17.46
CA GLU A 271 0.08 -8.18 17.67
C GLU A 271 -0.04 -8.98 16.38
N VAL A 272 -0.24 -8.30 15.23
CA VAL A 272 -0.30 -8.95 13.91
C VAL A 272 1.07 -9.55 13.56
N LEU A 273 2.16 -8.83 13.85
CA LEU A 273 3.52 -9.33 13.63
C LEU A 273 3.85 -10.52 14.52
N ASP A 274 3.50 -10.45 15.82
CA ASP A 274 3.74 -11.53 16.78
C ASP A 274 2.99 -12.81 16.40
N GLU A 275 1.73 -12.68 15.96
CA GLU A 275 0.94 -13.81 15.44
C GLU A 275 1.56 -14.39 14.18
N PHE A 276 2.10 -13.55 13.28
CA PHE A 276 2.78 -14.01 12.08
C PHE A 276 4.08 -14.75 12.42
N ALA A 277 4.88 -14.22 13.36
CA ALA A 277 6.07 -14.91 13.85
C ALA A 277 5.74 -16.27 14.47
N ALA A 278 4.68 -16.35 15.27
CA ALA A 278 4.20 -17.61 15.84
C ALA A 278 3.73 -18.60 14.76
N TYR A 279 3.08 -18.12 13.70
CA TYR A 279 2.73 -18.96 12.55
C TYR A 279 3.98 -19.55 11.87
N LEU A 280 5.01 -18.74 11.61
CA LEU A 280 6.26 -19.19 11.02
C LEU A 280 6.98 -20.23 11.90
N ASP A 281 6.98 -20.04 13.22
CA ASP A 281 7.56 -21.00 14.17
C ASP A 281 6.86 -22.34 14.11
N VAL A 282 5.53 -22.38 14.06
CA VAL A 282 4.75 -23.61 13.95
C VAL A 282 4.95 -24.28 12.59
N ALA A 283 5.02 -23.48 11.51
CA ALA A 283 5.24 -23.99 10.16
C ALA A 283 6.69 -24.44 9.91
N GLY A 284 7.65 -23.97 10.70
CA GLY A 284 9.07 -24.30 10.57
C GLY A 284 9.74 -23.67 9.34
N VAL A 285 9.23 -22.51 8.86
CA VAL A 285 9.69 -21.81 7.64
C VAL A 285 10.02 -20.35 7.93
N GLY A 286 10.70 -19.68 7.01
CA GLY A 286 10.83 -18.22 7.00
C GLY A 286 9.73 -17.53 6.19
N ALA A 287 9.59 -16.22 6.37
CA ALA A 287 8.62 -15.42 5.63
C ALA A 287 8.85 -15.52 4.10
N ALA A 288 10.09 -15.44 3.66
CA ALA A 288 10.44 -15.55 2.24
C ALA A 288 10.02 -16.89 1.61
N ASP A 289 10.00 -17.99 2.38
CA ASP A 289 9.59 -19.32 1.91
C ASP A 289 8.08 -19.42 1.60
N LEU A 290 7.28 -18.48 2.14
CA LEU A 290 5.84 -18.46 1.92
C LEU A 290 5.46 -17.85 0.57
N THR A 291 6.30 -16.96 0.00
CA THR A 291 5.95 -16.21 -1.21
C THR A 291 5.58 -17.14 -2.37
N GLY A 292 4.31 -17.18 -2.72
CA GLY A 292 3.78 -18.01 -3.82
C GLY A 292 3.78 -19.52 -3.56
N ALA A 293 4.06 -19.98 -2.34
CA ALA A 293 4.18 -21.41 -2.03
C ALA A 293 2.87 -22.20 -2.23
N LEU A 294 1.73 -21.52 -2.34
CA LEU A 294 0.46 -22.15 -2.69
C LEU A 294 0.45 -22.79 -4.10
N ARG A 295 1.32 -22.31 -5.00
CA ARG A 295 1.40 -22.76 -6.41
C ARG A 295 2.36 -23.92 -6.63
N GLY A 296 3.24 -24.18 -5.70
CA GLY A 296 4.24 -25.24 -5.78
C GLY A 296 3.75 -26.63 -5.34
N LYS A 297 2.43 -26.80 -5.19
CA LYS A 297 1.81 -28.07 -4.79
C LYS A 297 1.05 -28.70 -5.93
#